data_2f35060ec9c0830d69754910d39ea062
#
_entry.id   2f35060ec9c0830d69754910d39ea062
#
_cell.length_a   1.000
_cell.length_b   1.000
_cell.length_c   1.000
_cell.angle_alpha   90.00
_cell.angle_beta   90.00
_cell.angle_gamma   90.00
#
_symmetry.space_group_name_H-M   'P 1'
#
loop_
_entity.id
_entity.type
_entity.pdbx_description
1 polymer ?
#
loop_
_entity_poly.entity_id
_entity_poly.type
_entity_poly.pdbx_seq_one_letter_code
_entity_poly.pdbx_strand_id
1 'polypeptide(L)'
;MMLGAVLVMAGTSCSDNDEYDKPSRPVEPGDSYFSSEPVEEGPSLFDAATINTSKIPRVTSNKNTGLDEYYPLDPGDTWASVIRPERVKFFEKFLKEDMIFVNGGTFLMGATAEQGEGVHIDELPVHKVTVSDFYICRFEVTQEMYSYVMGKWENFSWKDLATTRLPMDNRLFSEMQTFCNKLNEITGLHFTLPTEAQWEFAARGGRKRTSTVYAGSNNFDEVGYNLSNCYRLPEGQTGMQFWPEEVGKKLPNELGLYDMSGNVAEVCLDWYDEYSGEDQVDPVGPDALPSYVP
;
A
#
# COMPACT_ATOMS: atom_id res chain seq x y z
N MET A 1 -13.74 11.20 -2.44
CA MET A 1 -12.49 10.65 -1.94
C MET A 1 -12.12 9.48 -2.83
N MET A 2 -10.96 9.51 -3.49
CA MET A 2 -10.50 8.41 -4.32
C MET A 2 -9.76 7.43 -3.41
N LEU A 3 -10.21 6.18 -3.36
CA LEU A 3 -9.64 5.16 -2.49
C LEU A 3 -8.80 4.19 -3.33
N GLY A 4 -7.53 4.08 -3.01
CA GLY A 4 -6.59 3.13 -3.56
C GLY A 4 -6.29 1.99 -2.59
N ALA A 5 -5.36 1.13 -2.94
CA ALA A 5 -4.90 0.02 -2.09
C ALA A 5 -3.38 -0.11 -2.12
N VAL A 6 -2.80 -0.35 -0.97
CA VAL A 6 -1.47 -0.91 -0.78
C VAL A 6 -1.60 -2.36 -0.33
N LEU A 7 -0.64 -3.19 -0.67
CA LEU A 7 -0.63 -4.60 -0.33
C LEU A 7 0.38 -4.88 0.77
N VAL A 8 0.00 -5.73 1.70
CA VAL A 8 0.87 -6.23 2.76
C VAL A 8 0.89 -7.75 2.77
N MET A 9 1.97 -8.33 3.22
CA MET A 9 2.12 -9.74 3.52
C MET A 9 2.77 -9.90 4.90
N ALA A 10 2.19 -10.72 5.76
CA ALA A 10 2.78 -11.04 7.05
C ALA A 10 4.15 -11.71 6.85
N GLY A 11 5.16 -11.23 7.56
CA GLY A 11 6.45 -11.89 7.63
C GLY A 11 6.31 -13.25 8.31
N THR A 12 6.95 -14.27 7.77
CA THR A 12 7.09 -15.55 8.47
C THR A 12 8.24 -15.41 9.47
N SER A 13 7.99 -14.88 10.65
CA SER A 13 8.96 -14.91 11.74
C SER A 13 9.03 -16.35 12.28
N CYS A 14 10.14 -17.03 12.03
CA CYS A 14 10.55 -18.20 12.77
C CYS A 14 11.53 -17.75 13.86
N SER A 15 11.02 -17.32 15.01
CA SER A 15 11.78 -17.39 16.28
C SER A 15 10.83 -17.30 17.46
N ASP A 16 10.48 -18.46 18.00
CA ASP A 16 9.91 -18.59 19.35
C ASP A 16 11.01 -18.29 20.35
N ASN A 17 11.24 -17.05 20.75
CA ASN A 17 11.98 -16.68 22.00
C ASN A 17 12.38 -15.20 22.05
N ASP A 18 11.48 -14.28 21.83
CA ASP A 18 11.75 -12.90 22.26
C ASP A 18 10.92 -12.58 23.51
N GLU A 19 11.60 -12.60 24.65
CA GLU A 19 11.12 -12.07 25.90
C GLU A 19 11.02 -10.54 25.74
N TYR A 20 9.80 -10.04 25.51
CA TYR A 20 9.54 -8.60 25.31
C TYR A 20 9.93 -7.84 26.57
N ASP A 21 10.93 -6.98 26.44
CA ASP A 21 11.36 -6.05 27.49
C ASP A 21 10.24 -5.01 27.69
N LYS A 22 9.40 -5.22 28.71
CA LYS A 22 8.36 -4.26 29.07
C LYS A 22 9.02 -3.01 29.66
N PRO A 23 8.77 -1.82 29.13
CA PRO A 23 9.27 -0.59 29.71
C PRO A 23 8.74 -0.43 31.15
N SER A 24 9.65 -0.15 32.07
CA SER A 24 9.35 -0.04 33.52
C SER A 24 8.76 1.30 33.96
N ARG A 25 8.50 2.23 33.03
CA ARG A 25 7.97 3.58 33.31
C ARG A 25 7.00 4.07 32.23
N PRO A 26 6.10 5.03 32.55
CA PRO A 26 5.29 5.73 31.56
C PRO A 26 6.14 6.44 30.51
N VAL A 27 5.64 6.53 29.27
CA VAL A 27 6.27 7.25 28.15
C VAL A 27 6.25 8.74 28.44
N GLU A 28 7.41 9.38 28.47
CA GLU A 28 7.55 10.83 28.56
C GLU A 28 7.62 11.45 27.16
N PRO A 29 7.05 12.68 26.94
CA PRO A 29 7.22 13.40 25.69
C PRO A 29 8.73 13.62 25.39
N GLY A 30 9.22 13.05 24.30
CA GLY A 30 10.64 13.11 23.91
C GLY A 30 11.42 11.81 24.07
N ASP A 31 10.82 10.75 24.63
CA ASP A 31 11.42 9.42 24.62
C ASP A 31 11.40 8.85 23.20
N SER A 32 12.56 8.51 22.65
CA SER A 32 12.68 7.84 21.36
C SER A 32 12.45 6.34 21.54
N TYR A 33 11.20 5.90 21.33
CA TYR A 33 10.86 4.49 21.33
C TYR A 33 11.10 3.88 19.94
N PHE A 34 12.35 3.66 19.63
CA PHE A 34 12.72 2.85 18.47
C PHE A 34 13.75 1.83 18.94
N SER A 35 13.52 0.57 18.59
CA SER A 35 14.53 -0.45 18.86
C SER A 35 15.80 -0.06 18.09
N SER A 36 16.92 -0.04 18.79
CA SER A 36 18.25 0.19 18.23
C SER A 36 18.81 -1.05 17.52
N GLU A 37 17.98 -2.06 17.30
CA GLU A 37 18.38 -3.29 16.63
C GLU A 37 18.73 -3.08 15.17
N PRO A 38 19.69 -3.83 14.62
CA PRO A 38 20.03 -3.75 13.21
C PRO A 38 18.81 -4.04 12.33
N VAL A 39 18.71 -3.31 11.21
CA VAL A 39 17.72 -3.62 10.17
C VAL A 39 18.24 -4.81 9.38
N GLU A 40 17.52 -5.92 9.41
CA GLU A 40 17.86 -7.13 8.66
C GLU A 40 17.22 -7.11 7.29
N GLU A 41 17.90 -7.73 6.31
CA GLU A 41 17.28 -8.04 5.02
C GLU A 41 16.31 -9.22 5.20
N GLY A 42 15.05 -9.02 4.83
CA GLY A 42 14.05 -10.08 4.90
C GLY A 42 14.31 -11.22 3.92
N PRO A 43 13.69 -12.38 4.14
CA PRO A 43 13.75 -13.50 3.19
C PRO A 43 13.19 -13.08 1.83
N SER A 44 13.70 -13.69 0.75
CA SER A 44 13.23 -13.40 -0.60
C SER A 44 11.80 -13.93 -0.81
N LEU A 45 10.83 -13.03 -1.03
CA LEU A 45 9.48 -13.43 -1.38
C LEU A 45 9.41 -14.18 -2.70
N PHE A 46 10.28 -13.84 -3.65
CA PHE A 46 10.32 -14.50 -4.91
C PHE A 46 10.69 -16.00 -4.77
N ASP A 47 11.62 -16.33 -3.88
CA ASP A 47 12.00 -17.72 -3.62
C ASP A 47 10.91 -18.51 -2.89
N ALA A 48 10.09 -17.84 -2.09
CA ALA A 48 8.94 -18.43 -1.41
C ALA A 48 7.71 -18.57 -2.33
N ALA A 49 7.64 -17.81 -3.42
CA ALA A 49 6.50 -17.78 -4.33
C ALA A 49 6.50 -18.97 -5.28
N THR A 50 5.31 -19.47 -5.57
CA THR A 50 5.07 -20.40 -6.67
C THR A 50 4.08 -19.78 -7.64
N ILE A 51 4.58 -19.10 -8.68
CA ILE A 51 3.71 -18.43 -9.64
C ILE A 51 2.90 -19.47 -10.42
N ASN A 52 1.61 -19.53 -10.10
CA ASN A 52 0.66 -20.41 -10.78
C ASN A 52 0.13 -19.75 -12.04
N THR A 53 0.79 -20.04 -13.15
CA THR A 53 0.45 -19.44 -14.45
C THR A 53 -0.97 -19.75 -14.92
N SER A 54 -1.58 -20.86 -14.47
CA SER A 54 -2.97 -21.21 -14.80
C SER A 54 -4.00 -20.28 -14.15
N LYS A 55 -3.60 -19.60 -13.08
CA LYS A 55 -4.45 -18.65 -12.34
C LYS A 55 -4.32 -17.21 -12.85
N ILE A 56 -3.32 -16.92 -13.67
CA ILE A 56 -3.20 -15.60 -14.31
C ILE A 56 -4.37 -15.44 -15.29
N PRO A 57 -5.32 -14.53 -15.03
CA PRO A 57 -6.49 -14.41 -15.85
C PRO A 57 -6.14 -13.86 -17.24
N ARG A 58 -6.98 -14.19 -18.20
CA ARG A 58 -6.94 -13.54 -19.52
C ARG A 58 -7.49 -12.14 -19.35
N VAL A 59 -6.75 -11.12 -19.78
CA VAL A 59 -7.29 -9.78 -19.86
C VAL A 59 -8.18 -9.71 -21.09
N THR A 60 -9.49 -9.59 -20.89
CA THR A 60 -10.42 -9.33 -21.97
C THR A 60 -10.40 -7.83 -22.23
N SER A 61 -9.93 -7.43 -23.42
CA SER A 61 -10.00 -6.05 -23.83
C SER A 61 -11.46 -5.65 -24.03
N ASN A 62 -11.80 -4.45 -23.61
CA ASN A 62 -13.03 -3.83 -24.03
C ASN A 62 -12.76 -3.20 -25.40
N LYS A 63 -13.50 -3.61 -26.43
CA LYS A 63 -13.36 -3.12 -27.81
C LYS A 63 -13.40 -1.58 -27.95
N ASN A 64 -13.83 -0.87 -26.91
CA ASN A 64 -13.89 0.59 -26.89
C ASN A 64 -12.59 1.26 -26.44
N THR A 65 -11.55 0.53 -26.03
CA THR A 65 -10.32 1.09 -25.46
C THR A 65 -9.14 1.09 -26.42
N GLY A 66 -9.26 0.52 -27.62
CA GLY A 66 -8.13 0.41 -28.56
C GLY A 66 -6.96 -0.48 -28.11
N LEU A 67 -7.06 -1.11 -26.94
CA LEU A 67 -6.03 -2.00 -26.40
C LEU A 67 -5.92 -3.33 -27.14
N ASP A 68 -6.92 -3.69 -27.96
CA ASP A 68 -6.84 -4.83 -28.88
C ASP A 68 -5.72 -4.65 -29.93
N GLU A 69 -5.33 -3.41 -30.24
CA GLU A 69 -4.22 -3.11 -31.15
C GLU A 69 -2.85 -3.30 -30.49
N TYR A 70 -2.77 -3.19 -29.16
CA TYR A 70 -1.49 -3.34 -28.44
C TYR A 70 -1.04 -4.79 -28.29
N TYR A 71 -1.97 -5.76 -28.40
CA TYR A 71 -1.67 -7.17 -28.24
C TYR A 71 -2.46 -8.05 -29.21
N PRO A 72 -2.20 -7.94 -30.51
CA PRO A 72 -2.81 -8.84 -31.48
C PRO A 72 -2.39 -10.28 -31.16
N LEU A 73 -3.34 -11.21 -31.15
CA LEU A 73 -3.02 -12.64 -31.19
C LEU A 73 -2.49 -12.97 -32.56
N ASP A 74 -1.40 -13.74 -32.63
CA ASP A 74 -0.99 -14.33 -33.89
C ASP A 74 -2.08 -15.28 -34.41
N PRO A 75 -2.34 -15.31 -35.72
CA PRO A 75 -3.30 -16.23 -36.30
C PRO A 75 -2.94 -17.68 -35.95
N GLY A 76 -3.77 -18.34 -35.16
CA GLY A 76 -3.55 -19.71 -34.68
C GLY A 76 -3.33 -19.83 -33.17
N ASP A 77 -3.10 -18.74 -32.45
CA ASP A 77 -3.01 -18.76 -30.99
C ASP A 77 -4.39 -18.91 -30.37
N THR A 78 -4.55 -19.97 -29.60
CA THR A 78 -5.68 -20.04 -28.68
C THR A 78 -5.27 -19.31 -27.40
N TRP A 79 -6.15 -18.51 -26.83
CA TRP A 79 -5.94 -17.80 -25.57
C TRP A 79 -5.47 -18.72 -24.42
N ALA A 80 -5.62 -20.03 -24.57
CA ALA A 80 -5.19 -21.03 -23.62
C ALA A 80 -3.66 -21.28 -23.66
N SER A 81 -2.99 -20.98 -24.77
CA SER A 81 -1.56 -21.29 -24.97
C SER A 81 -0.63 -20.11 -24.70
N VAL A 82 -1.16 -18.90 -24.56
CA VAL A 82 -0.32 -17.69 -24.43
C VAL A 82 -0.58 -17.01 -23.10
N ILE A 83 -0.05 -17.59 -22.02
CA ILE A 83 0.31 -16.79 -20.87
C ILE A 83 1.53 -16.02 -21.32
N ARG A 84 1.34 -14.73 -21.61
CA ARG A 84 2.44 -13.93 -22.16
C ARG A 84 3.58 -13.94 -21.16
N PRO A 85 4.81 -14.25 -21.59
CA PRO A 85 5.98 -14.25 -20.74
C PRO A 85 6.14 -12.93 -19.97
N GLU A 86 5.63 -11.82 -20.53
CA GLU A 86 5.64 -10.50 -19.89
C GLU A 86 4.84 -10.46 -18.58
N ARG A 87 3.71 -11.16 -18.49
CA ARG A 87 2.91 -11.18 -17.25
C ARG A 87 3.58 -11.99 -16.16
N VAL A 88 4.19 -13.12 -16.50
CA VAL A 88 4.98 -13.88 -15.53
C VAL A 88 6.13 -13.00 -15.02
N LYS A 89 6.87 -12.35 -15.93
CA LYS A 89 7.94 -11.42 -15.58
C LYS A 89 7.45 -10.23 -14.74
N PHE A 90 6.22 -9.77 -14.98
CA PHE A 90 5.62 -8.72 -14.15
C PHE A 90 5.51 -9.19 -12.70
N PHE A 91 4.92 -10.37 -12.43
CA PHE A 91 4.80 -10.90 -11.08
C PHE A 91 6.16 -11.23 -10.45
N GLU A 92 7.11 -11.74 -11.24
CA GLU A 92 8.50 -11.95 -10.78
C GLU A 92 9.15 -10.63 -10.35
N LYS A 93 9.01 -9.58 -11.16
CA LYS A 93 9.53 -8.25 -10.87
C LYS A 93 8.84 -7.67 -9.63
N PHE A 94 7.52 -7.72 -9.57
CA PHE A 94 6.74 -7.27 -8.43
C PHE A 94 7.24 -7.89 -7.12
N LEU A 95 7.42 -9.21 -7.08
CA LEU A 95 7.88 -9.92 -5.88
C LEU A 95 9.33 -9.59 -5.51
N LYS A 96 10.20 -9.31 -6.49
CA LYS A 96 11.62 -9.04 -6.26
C LYS A 96 11.90 -7.57 -5.91
N GLU A 97 11.22 -6.66 -6.57
CA GLU A 97 11.62 -5.26 -6.59
C GLU A 97 10.61 -4.34 -5.89
N ASP A 98 9.31 -4.69 -5.94
CA ASP A 98 8.26 -3.80 -5.47
C ASP A 98 7.71 -4.19 -4.08
N MET A 99 8.07 -5.37 -3.55
CA MET A 99 7.75 -5.75 -2.17
C MET A 99 8.93 -5.45 -1.24
N ILE A 100 8.72 -4.53 -0.31
CA ILE A 100 9.72 -4.06 0.65
C ILE A 100 9.52 -4.78 1.97
N PHE A 101 10.58 -5.42 2.47
CA PHE A 101 10.59 -5.98 3.82
C PHE A 101 10.71 -4.87 4.85
N VAL A 102 9.82 -4.87 5.83
CA VAL A 102 9.79 -3.94 6.94
C VAL A 102 10.05 -4.73 8.22
N ASN A 103 11.22 -4.48 8.82
CA ASN A 103 11.50 -5.00 10.15
C ASN A 103 10.51 -4.37 11.13
N GLY A 104 9.73 -5.19 11.79
CA GLY A 104 8.77 -4.76 12.80
C GLY A 104 9.43 -3.99 13.94
N GLY A 105 8.65 -3.41 14.80
CA GLY A 105 9.16 -2.63 15.93
C GLY A 105 8.06 -1.89 16.65
N THR A 106 8.46 -1.16 17.70
CA THR A 106 7.53 -0.36 18.50
C THR A 106 7.63 1.11 18.13
N PHE A 107 6.48 1.77 18.00
CA PHE A 107 6.39 3.19 17.68
C PHE A 107 5.24 3.87 18.42
N LEU A 108 5.20 5.19 18.38
CA LEU A 108 4.06 5.98 18.85
C LEU A 108 3.13 6.24 17.65
N MET A 109 1.96 5.63 17.68
CA MET A 109 0.92 5.77 16.68
C MET A 109 0.02 6.96 17.02
N GLY A 110 -0.43 7.68 16.00
CA GLY A 110 -1.28 8.87 16.15
C GLY A 110 -0.51 10.18 15.99
N ALA A 111 -1.16 11.30 16.28
CA ALA A 111 -0.62 12.65 16.08
C ALA A 111 0.49 13.00 17.08
N THR A 112 1.73 12.66 16.73
CA THR A 112 2.92 12.96 17.54
C THR A 112 3.37 14.42 17.38
N ALA A 113 4.22 14.90 18.31
CA ALA A 113 4.57 16.33 18.42
C ALA A 113 5.23 16.91 17.14
N GLU A 114 5.90 16.12 16.35
CA GLU A 114 6.52 16.53 15.07
C GLU A 114 5.52 16.91 13.98
N GLN A 115 4.26 16.47 14.08
CA GLN A 115 3.21 16.81 13.11
C GLN A 115 2.64 18.22 13.32
N GLY A 116 2.91 18.84 14.48
CA GLY A 116 2.61 20.24 14.72
C GLY A 116 1.12 20.52 14.93
N GLU A 117 0.65 21.69 14.42
CA GLU A 117 -0.74 22.12 14.51
C GLU A 117 -1.58 21.55 13.36
N GLY A 118 -2.86 21.28 13.59
CA GLY A 118 -3.79 20.82 12.54
C GLY A 118 -4.06 19.32 12.53
N VAL A 119 -3.65 18.62 13.58
CA VAL A 119 -3.97 17.19 13.78
C VAL A 119 -5.48 17.00 14.02
N HIS A 120 -6.02 15.90 13.54
CA HIS A 120 -7.40 15.53 13.77
C HIS A 120 -7.56 14.89 15.16
N ILE A 121 -8.75 15.02 15.74
CA ILE A 121 -9.04 14.48 17.07
C ILE A 121 -9.01 12.95 17.09
N ASP A 122 -9.32 12.33 15.99
CA ASP A 122 -9.31 10.88 15.75
C ASP A 122 -7.90 10.29 15.61
N GLU A 123 -6.87 11.14 15.53
CA GLU A 123 -5.47 10.73 15.63
C GLU A 123 -4.97 10.71 17.10
N LEU A 124 -5.89 10.90 18.08
CA LEU A 124 -5.59 10.95 19.50
C LEU A 124 -6.41 9.90 20.28
N PRO A 125 -5.87 9.42 21.41
CA PRO A 125 -4.58 9.76 22.00
C PRO A 125 -3.41 9.03 21.30
N VAL A 126 -2.24 9.68 21.29
CA VAL A 126 -1.00 9.00 20.90
C VAL A 126 -0.75 7.82 21.84
N HIS A 127 -0.48 6.66 21.29
CA HIS A 127 -0.28 5.44 22.08
C HIS A 127 0.85 4.58 21.47
N LYS A 128 1.32 3.63 22.25
CA LYS A 128 2.42 2.77 21.83
C LYS A 128 1.89 1.53 21.11
N VAL A 129 2.39 1.30 19.91
CA VAL A 129 2.06 0.11 19.10
C VAL A 129 3.32 -0.63 18.71
N THR A 130 3.27 -1.95 18.82
CA THR A 130 4.31 -2.85 18.31
C THR A 130 3.75 -3.60 17.10
N VAL A 131 4.48 -3.60 16.00
CA VAL A 131 4.14 -4.38 14.80
C VAL A 131 5.21 -5.43 14.54
N SER A 132 4.79 -6.62 14.16
CA SER A 132 5.68 -7.70 13.70
C SER A 132 6.28 -7.38 12.34
N ASP A 133 7.27 -8.16 11.89
CA ASP A 133 7.85 -8.05 10.55
C ASP A 133 6.80 -8.31 9.48
N PHE A 134 6.86 -7.52 8.39
CA PHE A 134 5.95 -7.67 7.26
C PHE A 134 6.59 -7.18 5.95
N TYR A 135 5.94 -7.50 4.84
CA TYR A 135 6.26 -6.89 3.55
C TYR A 135 5.17 -5.92 3.15
N ILE A 136 5.54 -4.81 2.55
CA ILE A 136 4.60 -3.82 2.01
C ILE A 136 4.97 -3.50 0.56
N CYS A 137 3.97 -3.26 -0.27
CA CYS A 137 4.21 -2.83 -1.64
C CYS A 137 4.83 -1.43 -1.66
N ARG A 138 5.84 -1.26 -2.50
CA ARG A 138 6.57 0.01 -2.68
C ARG A 138 5.69 1.16 -3.14
N PHE A 139 4.65 0.84 -3.88
CA PHE A 139 3.73 1.77 -4.53
C PHE A 139 2.28 1.39 -4.23
N GLU A 140 1.38 2.34 -4.37
CA GLU A 140 -0.05 2.06 -4.53
C GLU A 140 -0.27 1.02 -5.64
N VAL A 141 -1.26 0.14 -5.50
CA VAL A 141 -1.62 -0.82 -6.56
C VAL A 141 -1.94 -0.06 -7.83
N THR A 142 -1.19 -0.33 -8.90
CA THR A 142 -1.40 0.34 -10.19
C THR A 142 -2.55 -0.28 -10.98
N GLN A 143 -3.09 0.49 -11.93
CA GLN A 143 -4.12 0.02 -12.86
C GLN A 143 -3.64 -1.19 -13.67
N GLU A 144 -2.34 -1.21 -14.05
CA GLU A 144 -1.73 -2.36 -14.73
C GLU A 144 -1.76 -3.61 -13.84
N MET A 145 -1.27 -3.50 -12.60
CA MET A 145 -1.27 -4.61 -11.66
C MET A 145 -2.69 -5.14 -11.42
N TYR A 146 -3.64 -4.23 -11.17
CA TYR A 146 -5.04 -4.59 -10.97
C TYR A 146 -5.60 -5.34 -12.18
N SER A 147 -5.33 -4.87 -13.40
CA SER A 147 -5.80 -5.52 -14.62
C SER A 147 -5.21 -6.92 -14.82
N TYR A 148 -3.95 -7.12 -14.47
CA TYR A 148 -3.28 -8.43 -14.58
C TYR A 148 -3.82 -9.44 -13.58
N VAL A 149 -4.16 -9.01 -12.37
CA VAL A 149 -4.74 -9.87 -11.33
C VAL A 149 -6.22 -10.13 -11.57
N MET A 150 -7.00 -9.08 -11.90
CA MET A 150 -8.45 -9.19 -12.04
C MET A 150 -8.89 -9.72 -13.42
N GLY A 151 -8.03 -9.67 -14.42
CA GLY A 151 -8.35 -10.08 -15.78
C GLY A 151 -9.27 -9.13 -16.54
N LYS A 152 -9.43 -7.92 -16.02
CA LYS A 152 -10.27 -6.89 -16.61
C LYS A 152 -9.47 -5.62 -16.76
N TRP A 153 -9.47 -5.07 -17.95
CA TRP A 153 -9.09 -3.68 -18.13
C TRP A 153 -10.39 -2.87 -17.99
N GLU A 154 -10.62 -2.32 -16.83
CA GLU A 154 -11.80 -1.50 -16.60
C GLU A 154 -11.59 -0.11 -17.21
N ASN A 155 -12.66 0.48 -17.74
CA ASN A 155 -12.65 1.86 -18.21
C ASN A 155 -12.54 2.76 -16.97
N PHE A 156 -11.32 3.17 -16.67
CA PHE A 156 -11.08 4.21 -15.68
C PHE A 156 -11.59 5.55 -16.22
N SER A 157 -12.08 6.41 -15.35
CA SER A 157 -12.68 7.71 -15.71
C SER A 157 -11.74 8.63 -16.50
N TRP A 158 -10.47 8.25 -16.57
CA TRP A 158 -9.33 9.02 -17.05
C TRP A 158 -8.83 8.54 -18.43
N LYS A 159 -9.73 8.51 -19.41
CA LYS A 159 -9.51 7.90 -20.74
C LYS A 159 -8.34 8.45 -21.55
N ASP A 160 -7.81 9.59 -21.18
CA ASP A 160 -6.80 10.29 -21.98
C ASP A 160 -5.36 10.15 -21.46
N LEU A 161 -5.16 9.43 -20.34
CA LEU A 161 -3.82 9.17 -19.82
C LEU A 161 -3.33 7.82 -20.35
N ALA A 162 -2.36 7.87 -21.24
CA ALA A 162 -1.75 6.69 -21.89
C ALA A 162 -0.81 5.92 -20.95
N THR A 163 -1.09 5.92 -19.64
CA THR A 163 -0.20 5.30 -18.66
C THR A 163 -0.91 4.24 -17.83
N THR A 164 -0.23 3.13 -17.62
CA THR A 164 -0.65 2.01 -16.80
C THR A 164 -0.19 2.15 -15.34
N ARG A 165 0.66 3.12 -15.05
CA ARG A 165 1.26 3.36 -13.74
C ARG A 165 0.44 4.28 -12.82
N LEU A 166 -0.75 4.71 -13.24
CA LEU A 166 -1.67 5.39 -12.34
C LEU A 166 -2.12 4.45 -11.22
N PRO A 167 -2.33 4.95 -10.00
CA PRO A 167 -2.90 4.15 -8.92
C PRO A 167 -4.30 3.67 -9.30
N MET A 168 -4.67 2.50 -8.77
CA MET A 168 -6.01 1.97 -8.89
C MET A 168 -6.90 2.60 -7.83
N ASP A 169 -7.85 3.40 -8.24
CA ASP A 169 -8.74 4.16 -7.37
C ASP A 169 -10.22 3.73 -7.50
N ASN A 170 -11.08 4.32 -6.67
CA ASN A 170 -12.54 4.13 -6.70
C ASN A 170 -12.97 2.65 -6.63
N ARG A 171 -12.31 1.86 -5.79
CA ARG A 171 -12.65 0.45 -5.56
C ARG A 171 -13.38 0.26 -4.24
N LEU A 172 -14.34 -0.65 -4.26
CA LEU A 172 -15.00 -1.10 -3.03
C LEU A 172 -14.04 -1.97 -2.22
N PHE A 173 -14.16 -1.95 -0.90
CA PHE A 173 -13.38 -2.82 -0.01
C PHE A 173 -13.45 -4.30 -0.41
N SER A 174 -14.65 -4.79 -0.78
CA SER A 174 -14.84 -6.17 -1.26
C SER A 174 -14.12 -6.49 -2.57
N GLU A 175 -13.93 -5.49 -3.45
CA GLU A 175 -13.15 -5.65 -4.67
C GLU A 175 -11.65 -5.74 -4.36
N MET A 176 -11.17 -4.96 -3.39
CA MET A 176 -9.78 -5.01 -2.91
C MET A 176 -9.48 -6.35 -2.24
N GLN A 177 -10.39 -6.88 -1.42
CA GLN A 177 -10.27 -8.24 -0.86
C GLN A 177 -10.25 -9.31 -1.95
N THR A 178 -11.10 -9.17 -2.97
CA THR A 178 -11.13 -10.09 -4.13
C THR A 178 -9.81 -10.04 -4.89
N PHE A 179 -9.22 -8.85 -5.04
CA PHE A 179 -7.91 -8.66 -5.66
C PHE A 179 -6.81 -9.39 -4.87
N CYS A 180 -6.74 -9.20 -3.54
CA CYS A 180 -5.80 -9.91 -2.68
C CYS A 180 -5.94 -11.43 -2.82
N ASN A 181 -7.16 -11.96 -2.77
CA ASN A 181 -7.42 -13.39 -2.90
C ASN A 181 -6.93 -13.96 -4.24
N LYS A 182 -7.17 -13.26 -5.35
CA LYS A 182 -6.69 -13.68 -6.66
C LYS A 182 -5.17 -13.60 -6.78
N LEU A 183 -4.55 -12.56 -6.21
CA LEU A 183 -3.11 -12.44 -6.15
C LEU A 183 -2.49 -13.61 -5.37
N ASN A 184 -3.13 -14.01 -4.26
CA ASN A 184 -2.74 -15.18 -3.47
C ASN A 184 -2.82 -16.48 -4.29
N GLU A 185 -3.88 -16.66 -5.08
CA GLU A 185 -3.99 -17.81 -5.99
C GLU A 185 -2.90 -17.83 -7.07
N ILE A 186 -2.48 -16.66 -7.57
CA ILE A 186 -1.44 -16.54 -8.60
C ILE A 186 -0.06 -16.81 -8.01
N THR A 187 0.24 -16.28 -6.83
CA THR A 187 1.60 -16.27 -6.26
C THR A 187 1.87 -17.41 -5.29
N GLY A 188 0.81 -18.03 -4.73
CA GLY A 188 0.91 -18.99 -3.65
C GLY A 188 1.28 -18.36 -2.29
N LEU A 189 1.31 -17.03 -2.21
CA LEU A 189 1.60 -16.25 -1.00
C LEU A 189 0.31 -15.73 -0.35
N HIS A 190 0.43 -15.01 0.76
CA HIS A 190 -0.71 -14.48 1.51
C HIS A 190 -0.67 -12.95 1.58
N PHE A 191 -1.17 -12.28 0.55
CA PHE A 191 -1.37 -10.84 0.51
C PHE A 191 -2.69 -10.43 1.13
N THR A 192 -2.69 -9.29 1.78
CA THR A 192 -3.86 -8.62 2.35
C THR A 192 -3.72 -7.11 2.25
N LEU A 193 -4.72 -6.36 2.67
CA LEU A 193 -4.58 -4.93 2.95
C LEU A 193 -3.75 -4.76 4.24
N PRO A 194 -3.02 -3.65 4.39
CA PRO A 194 -2.31 -3.35 5.64
C PRO A 194 -3.30 -3.12 6.78
N THR A 195 -2.90 -3.40 8.01
CA THR A 195 -3.56 -2.76 9.13
C THR A 195 -3.14 -1.28 9.17
N GLU A 196 -3.94 -0.42 9.80
CA GLU A 196 -3.61 0.99 9.96
C GLU A 196 -2.26 1.17 10.66
N ALA A 197 -1.99 0.35 11.69
CA ALA A 197 -0.72 0.36 12.39
C ALA A 197 0.47 -0.03 11.50
N GLN A 198 0.33 -1.03 10.64
CA GLN A 198 1.37 -1.40 9.67
C GLN A 198 1.61 -0.28 8.67
N TRP A 199 0.52 0.32 8.17
CA TRP A 199 0.58 1.42 7.23
C TRP A 199 1.29 2.63 7.83
N GLU A 200 0.88 3.07 9.02
CA GLU A 200 1.48 4.24 9.69
C GLU A 200 2.94 4.00 10.07
N PHE A 201 3.27 2.82 10.61
CA PHE A 201 4.64 2.45 10.90
C PHE A 201 5.53 2.53 9.66
N ALA A 202 5.06 2.01 8.53
CA ALA A 202 5.77 2.04 7.25
C ALA A 202 5.87 3.47 6.69
N ALA A 203 4.78 4.27 6.74
CA ALA A 203 4.77 5.66 6.30
C ALA A 203 5.77 6.52 7.06
N ARG A 204 5.93 6.27 8.36
CA ARG A 204 6.92 6.94 9.22
C ARG A 204 8.36 6.47 9.03
N GLY A 205 8.63 5.54 8.09
CA GLY A 205 9.98 5.04 7.79
C GLY A 205 10.41 3.83 8.65
N GLY A 206 9.50 3.22 9.42
CA GLY A 206 9.79 2.07 10.25
C GLY A 206 10.94 2.32 11.24
N ARG A 207 11.84 1.35 11.39
CA ARG A 207 13.05 1.51 12.24
C ARG A 207 14.08 2.49 11.67
N LYS A 208 13.97 2.91 10.38
CA LYS A 208 14.87 3.90 9.75
C LYS A 208 14.36 5.33 9.86
N ARG A 209 13.23 5.53 10.52
CA ARG A 209 12.53 6.79 10.64
C ARG A 209 13.44 7.98 10.95
N THR A 210 13.17 9.09 10.28
CA THR A 210 13.60 10.43 10.65
C THR A 210 12.40 11.24 11.17
N SER A 211 12.64 12.28 11.98
CA SER A 211 11.55 13.12 12.51
C SER A 211 11.07 14.11 11.45
N THR A 212 10.34 13.62 10.45
CA THR A 212 9.75 14.43 9.38
C THR A 212 8.22 14.51 9.53
N VAL A 213 7.63 15.61 9.09
CA VAL A 213 6.18 15.84 9.12
C VAL A 213 5.45 14.92 8.14
N TYR A 214 6.04 14.73 6.96
CA TYR A 214 5.52 13.85 5.91
C TYR A 214 6.43 12.63 5.74
N ALA A 215 5.99 11.64 5.02
CA ALA A 215 6.75 10.42 4.77
C ALA A 215 8.04 10.73 3.98
N GLY A 216 9.16 10.89 4.68
CA GLY A 216 10.48 11.13 4.10
C GLY A 216 10.89 12.58 3.92
N SER A 217 10.05 13.60 4.22
CA SER A 217 10.41 15.02 4.13
C SER A 217 9.58 15.92 5.03
N ASN A 218 10.10 17.13 5.32
CA ASN A 218 9.34 18.23 5.90
C ASN A 218 8.67 19.13 4.84
N ASN A 219 8.94 18.87 3.56
CA ASN A 219 8.35 19.58 2.43
C ASN A 219 7.40 18.63 1.69
N PHE A 220 6.09 18.88 1.78
CA PHE A 220 5.06 18.06 1.13
C PHE A 220 5.30 17.90 -0.38
N ASP A 221 5.70 18.97 -1.07
CA ASP A 221 5.88 18.95 -2.52
C ASP A 221 6.99 18.00 -3.00
N GLU A 222 7.87 17.58 -2.12
CA GLU A 222 8.92 16.60 -2.43
C GLU A 222 8.40 15.16 -2.42
N VAL A 223 7.40 14.85 -1.59
CA VAL A 223 6.99 13.47 -1.28
C VAL A 223 5.53 13.17 -1.60
N GLY A 224 4.69 14.16 -1.90
CA GLY A 224 3.26 13.94 -2.05
C GLY A 224 2.58 14.75 -3.14
N TYR A 225 1.37 14.32 -3.47
CA TYR A 225 0.45 14.99 -4.38
C TYR A 225 -0.86 15.31 -3.67
N ASN A 226 -1.36 16.53 -3.84
CA ASN A 226 -2.65 17.00 -3.35
C ASN A 226 -3.30 17.98 -4.32
N LEU A 227 -4.44 18.58 -3.94
CA LEU A 227 -5.17 19.53 -4.76
C LEU A 227 -4.35 20.78 -5.17
N SER A 228 -3.26 21.12 -4.45
CA SER A 228 -2.46 22.31 -4.77
C SER A 228 -1.40 22.06 -5.85
N ASN A 229 -0.91 20.85 -5.99
CA ASN A 229 0.20 20.52 -6.88
C ASN A 229 -0.14 19.46 -7.95
N CYS A 230 -1.36 18.93 -7.96
CA CYS A 230 -1.78 17.84 -8.85
C CYS A 230 -3.18 18.04 -9.41
N TYR A 231 -3.50 19.27 -9.83
CA TYR A 231 -4.78 19.46 -10.50
C TYR A 231 -4.58 19.79 -12.00
N ARG A 232 -5.46 19.26 -12.82
CA ARG A 232 -5.53 19.60 -14.24
C ARG A 232 -6.92 20.14 -14.54
N LEU A 233 -6.99 21.12 -15.43
CA LEU A 233 -8.25 21.53 -16.05
C LEU A 233 -8.35 20.75 -17.35
N PRO A 234 -9.26 19.78 -17.47
CA PRO A 234 -9.52 19.12 -18.76
C PRO A 234 -9.93 20.17 -19.78
N GLU A 235 -9.48 20.04 -21.02
CA GLU A 235 -9.79 20.97 -22.09
C GLU A 235 -11.32 21.11 -22.24
N GLY A 236 -11.84 22.32 -22.10
CA GLY A 236 -13.28 22.62 -22.20
C GLY A 236 -14.12 22.37 -20.95
N GLN A 237 -13.53 22.04 -19.81
CA GLN A 237 -14.23 21.93 -18.52
C GLN A 237 -13.93 23.11 -17.60
N THR A 238 -14.95 23.50 -16.77
CA THR A 238 -14.81 24.50 -15.73
C THR A 238 -14.84 23.80 -14.38
N GLY A 239 -13.76 23.93 -13.61
CA GLY A 239 -13.65 23.39 -12.24
C GLY A 239 -12.32 22.68 -12.01
N MET A 240 -11.79 22.84 -10.80
CA MET A 240 -10.62 22.11 -10.38
C MET A 240 -10.99 20.65 -10.12
N GLN A 241 -10.29 19.71 -10.75
CA GLN A 241 -10.41 18.30 -10.47
C GLN A 241 -9.06 17.77 -10.03
N PHE A 242 -9.05 17.01 -8.95
CA PHE A 242 -7.88 16.25 -8.53
C PHE A 242 -7.72 15.05 -9.47
N TRP A 243 -6.51 14.90 -10.00
CA TRP A 243 -6.12 13.77 -10.82
C TRP A 243 -4.95 13.06 -10.16
N PRO A 244 -5.04 11.77 -9.89
CA PRO A 244 -3.89 11.04 -9.39
C PRO A 244 -2.78 11.07 -10.43
N GLU A 245 -1.54 11.12 -9.95
CA GLU A 245 -0.34 11.03 -10.77
C GLU A 245 0.19 9.60 -10.80
N GLU A 246 1.08 9.31 -11.76
CA GLU A 246 1.78 8.02 -11.79
C GLU A 246 2.53 7.80 -10.49
N VAL A 247 2.45 6.59 -9.96
CA VAL A 247 3.14 6.22 -8.72
C VAL A 247 4.66 6.34 -8.85
N GLY A 248 5.31 6.71 -7.75
CA GLY A 248 6.77 6.75 -7.66
C GLY A 248 7.44 7.92 -8.38
N LYS A 249 6.75 9.03 -8.58
CA LYS A 249 7.30 10.24 -9.21
C LYS A 249 7.92 11.22 -8.22
N LYS A 250 7.56 11.13 -6.95
CA LYS A 250 8.11 11.93 -5.86
C LYS A 250 9.26 11.20 -5.16
N LEU A 251 9.83 11.77 -4.11
CA LEU A 251 10.85 11.10 -3.32
C LEU A 251 10.21 10.04 -2.41
N PRO A 252 10.88 8.91 -2.20
CA PRO A 252 10.43 7.90 -1.25
C PRO A 252 10.77 8.29 0.19
N ASN A 253 10.15 7.59 1.14
CA ASN A 253 10.59 7.63 2.53
C ASN A 253 11.85 6.75 2.76
N GLU A 254 12.29 6.65 4.01
CA GLU A 254 13.52 5.94 4.41
C GLU A 254 13.50 4.42 4.12
N LEU A 255 12.31 3.84 3.95
CA LEU A 255 12.13 2.44 3.54
C LEU A 255 12.14 2.27 2.02
N GLY A 256 12.08 3.35 1.26
CA GLY A 256 11.94 3.31 -0.19
C GLY A 256 10.49 3.17 -0.66
N LEU A 257 9.51 3.54 0.20
CA LEU A 257 8.08 3.59 -0.11
C LEU A 257 7.72 4.97 -0.67
N TYR A 258 6.89 4.98 -1.68
CA TYR A 258 6.46 6.19 -2.39
C TYR A 258 4.98 6.49 -2.10
N ASP A 259 4.62 7.75 -2.31
CA ASP A 259 3.25 8.26 -2.29
C ASP A 259 2.51 8.08 -0.95
N MET A 260 3.26 7.76 0.14
CA MET A 260 2.73 7.61 1.50
C MET A 260 2.20 8.92 2.12
N SER A 261 2.22 10.03 1.39
CA SER A 261 1.73 11.34 1.81
C SER A 261 0.92 12.00 0.69
N GLY A 262 -0.16 11.38 0.24
CA GLY A 262 -1.04 11.95 -0.79
C GLY A 262 -1.30 11.00 -1.94
N ASN A 263 -1.44 11.54 -3.15
CA ASN A 263 -1.87 10.87 -4.38
C ASN A 263 -3.30 10.31 -4.25
N VAL A 264 -3.51 9.06 -3.80
CA VAL A 264 -4.84 8.55 -3.46
C VAL A 264 -4.91 8.14 -2.00
N ALA A 265 -6.10 8.23 -1.39
CA ALA A 265 -6.28 7.70 -0.04
C ALA A 265 -6.26 6.17 -0.08
N GLU A 266 -5.58 5.57 0.88
CA GLU A 266 -5.38 4.12 0.94
C GLU A 266 -6.27 3.48 1.99
N VAL A 267 -6.80 2.29 1.67
CA VAL A 267 -7.71 1.57 2.54
C VAL A 267 -6.91 0.59 3.41
N CYS A 268 -7.13 0.68 4.72
CA CYS A 268 -6.63 -0.28 5.67
C CYS A 268 -7.64 -1.42 5.92
N LEU A 269 -7.15 -2.52 6.50
CA LEU A 269 -7.96 -3.69 6.82
C LEU A 269 -8.94 -3.41 7.97
N ASP A 270 -8.51 -2.55 8.88
CA ASP A 270 -9.23 -2.21 10.12
C ASP A 270 -10.53 -1.49 9.83
N TRP A 271 -11.54 -1.77 10.65
CA TRP A 271 -12.65 -0.84 10.80
C TRP A 271 -12.18 0.40 11.54
N TYR A 272 -12.67 1.56 11.10
CA TYR A 272 -12.41 2.82 11.81
C TYR A 272 -13.02 2.80 13.22
N ASP A 273 -12.21 3.16 14.22
CA ASP A 273 -12.63 3.36 15.60
C ASP A 273 -11.70 4.40 16.28
N GLU A 274 -12.11 4.91 17.45
CA GLU A 274 -11.28 5.80 18.26
C GLU A 274 -10.13 5.00 18.92
N TYR A 275 -8.97 5.63 19.04
CA TYR A 275 -7.83 5.01 19.73
C TYR A 275 -8.12 4.84 21.22
N SER A 276 -7.86 3.65 21.76
CA SER A 276 -8.03 3.36 23.19
C SER A 276 -6.99 4.05 24.07
N GLY A 277 -5.85 4.42 23.51
CA GLY A 277 -4.70 4.94 24.24
C GLY A 277 -3.89 3.89 25.00
N GLU A 278 -4.24 2.62 24.90
CA GLU A 278 -3.52 1.52 25.51
C GLU A 278 -2.41 1.00 24.58
N ASP A 279 -1.37 0.41 25.18
CA ASP A 279 -0.31 -0.27 24.41
C ASP A 279 -0.89 -1.47 23.65
N GLN A 280 -0.57 -1.59 22.35
CA GLN A 280 -1.09 -2.64 21.48
C GLN A 280 0.03 -3.39 20.75
N VAL A 281 -0.23 -4.64 20.40
CA VAL A 281 0.67 -5.49 19.59
C VAL A 281 -0.11 -6.04 18.42
N ASP A 282 0.37 -5.79 17.21
CA ASP A 282 -0.25 -6.18 15.94
C ASP A 282 -1.77 -5.91 15.91
N PRO A 283 -2.23 -4.66 16.20
CA PRO A 283 -3.64 -4.37 16.21
C PRO A 283 -4.25 -4.56 14.82
N VAL A 284 -5.49 -5.05 14.81
CA VAL A 284 -6.30 -5.29 13.59
C VAL A 284 -7.62 -4.53 13.62
N GLY A 285 -7.75 -3.58 14.56
CA GLY A 285 -8.98 -2.84 14.79
C GLY A 285 -10.10 -3.68 15.41
N PRO A 286 -11.31 -3.13 15.52
CA PRO A 286 -12.45 -3.83 16.08
C PRO A 286 -13.00 -4.88 15.10
N ASP A 287 -13.64 -5.94 15.65
CA ASP A 287 -14.21 -7.07 14.89
C ASP A 287 -15.38 -6.66 13.97
N ALA A 288 -16.02 -5.54 14.24
CA ALA A 288 -17.15 -5.02 13.48
C ALA A 288 -17.21 -3.50 13.54
N LEU A 289 -17.94 -2.89 12.60
CA LEU A 289 -18.24 -1.47 12.66
C LEU A 289 -18.78 -1.09 14.03
N PRO A 290 -18.23 -0.05 14.69
CA PRO A 290 -18.81 0.51 15.90
C PRO A 290 -20.28 0.86 15.67
N SER A 291 -21.11 0.65 16.67
CA SER A 291 -22.57 0.88 16.58
C SER A 291 -22.96 2.35 16.35
N TYR A 292 -21.99 3.24 16.32
CA TYR A 292 -22.14 4.67 16.04
C TYR A 292 -21.00 5.14 15.12
N VAL A 293 -21.31 5.32 13.84
CA VAL A 293 -20.49 6.16 12.94
C VAL A 293 -21.26 7.47 12.79
N PRO A 294 -20.73 8.64 13.20
CA PRO A 294 -21.41 9.92 13.12
C PRO A 294 -21.71 10.35 11.69
#